data_85aa6c5917e83062c3251d499fbea9bd
#
_entry.id   85aa6c5917e83062c3251d499fbea9bd
#
_cell.length_a   1.000
_cell.length_b   1.000
_cell.length_c   1.000
_cell.angle_alpha   90.00
_cell.angle_beta   90.00
_cell.angle_gamma   90.00
#
_symmetry.space_group_name_H-M   'P 1'
#
loop_
_entity.id
_entity.type
_entity.pdbx_description
1 polymer ?
#
loop_
_entity_poly.entity_id
_entity_poly.type
_entity_poly.pdbx_seq_one_letter_code
_entity_poly.pdbx_strand_id
1 'polypeptide(L)'
;ESTGIITRVGFTYGKYRGKIKFPVMLNEENIWNGLTYAFWLIYQDDHAWNFRRTSTAGGGYIDKGDDSKDPLRHTDYHYSEIDIEIVKASQYWPNWFYNKLVQGSKTEDAKLNSDVMFCCTNWDLATREPSKFSAGISNIPYMDKEYEAMRWTELYKALTIKSPVSNEIFKEDYYYYEIEWRPNEIIWRVGPSPEEMVVVGYMNDEYTAIPNNQMLCIVTQEYHYSEWWPPVVFEQGLIPYNKTDIEGKVYEIVIE
;
A
#
# COMPACT_ATOMS: atom_id res chain seq x y z
N GLU A 1 18.09 -5.65 1.32
CA GLU A 1 17.55 -6.70 2.22
C GLU A 1 16.27 -6.21 2.86
N SER A 2 15.28 -7.10 2.98
CA SER A 2 14.03 -6.85 3.69
C SER A 2 14.02 -7.64 4.99
N THR A 3 13.44 -7.07 6.02
CA THR A 3 13.23 -7.76 7.29
C THR A 3 11.80 -7.53 7.76
N GLY A 4 11.24 -8.49 8.50
CA GLY A 4 9.89 -8.35 8.98
C GLY A 4 9.48 -9.47 9.93
N ILE A 5 8.30 -9.31 10.47
CA ILE A 5 7.60 -10.33 11.26
C ILE A 5 6.26 -10.64 10.62
N ILE A 6 5.82 -11.89 10.77
CA ILE A 6 4.57 -12.38 10.20
C ILE A 6 3.82 -13.23 11.23
N THR A 7 2.51 -13.11 11.28
CA THR A 7 1.67 -14.01 12.10
C THR A 7 1.71 -15.43 11.56
N ARG A 8 1.56 -16.40 12.45
CA ARG A 8 1.54 -17.82 12.07
C ARG A 8 0.18 -18.30 11.57
N VAL A 9 -0.85 -17.54 11.86
CA VAL A 9 -2.24 -17.87 11.53
C VAL A 9 -2.85 -16.66 10.85
N GLY A 10 -3.60 -16.90 9.79
CA GLY A 10 -4.39 -15.89 9.10
C GLY A 10 -5.81 -15.82 9.65
N PHE A 11 -6.43 -14.66 9.48
CA PHE A 11 -7.81 -14.40 9.85
C PHE A 11 -8.54 -13.74 8.67
N THR A 12 -9.85 -13.86 8.66
CA THR A 12 -10.71 -13.20 7.68
C THR A 12 -11.51 -12.12 8.39
N TYR A 13 -11.42 -10.90 7.88
CA TYR A 13 -12.02 -9.70 8.47
C TYR A 13 -11.49 -9.36 9.86
N GLY A 14 -11.91 -8.24 10.41
CA GLY A 14 -11.55 -7.78 11.74
C GLY A 14 -10.80 -6.47 11.75
N LYS A 15 -10.36 -6.08 12.94
CA LYS A 15 -9.49 -4.94 13.18
C LYS A 15 -8.09 -5.44 13.51
N TYR A 16 -7.16 -5.09 12.66
CA TYR A 16 -5.75 -5.39 12.83
C TYR A 16 -5.05 -4.11 13.27
N ARG A 17 -4.55 -4.07 14.49
CA ARG A 17 -3.91 -2.89 15.06
C ARG A 17 -2.50 -3.21 15.51
N GLY A 18 -1.54 -2.48 14.98
CA GLY A 18 -0.13 -2.55 15.37
C GLY A 18 0.30 -1.34 16.19
N LYS A 19 0.93 -1.57 17.34
CA LYS A 19 1.70 -0.58 18.08
C LYS A 19 3.16 -0.72 17.67
N ILE A 20 3.63 0.19 16.80
CA ILE A 20 4.89 0.01 16.08
C ILE A 20 5.71 1.29 16.14
N LYS A 21 7.02 1.14 16.33
CA LYS A 21 8.00 2.18 16.03
C LYS A 21 8.65 1.87 14.69
N PHE A 22 8.34 2.65 13.69
CA PHE A 22 9.16 2.70 12.49
C PHE A 22 10.30 3.70 12.67
N PRO A 23 11.49 3.43 12.11
CA PRO A 23 12.60 4.37 12.14
C PRO A 23 12.28 5.68 11.41
N VAL A 24 12.95 6.76 11.78
CA VAL A 24 12.84 8.03 11.06
C VAL A 24 13.24 7.82 9.58
N MET A 25 12.37 8.25 8.67
CA MET A 25 12.53 8.02 7.24
C MET A 25 13.38 9.10 6.56
N LEU A 26 13.20 10.36 6.95
CA LEU A 26 13.93 11.51 6.44
C LEU A 26 14.80 12.11 7.54
N ASN A 27 16.05 12.43 7.22
CA ASN A 27 16.92 13.18 8.12
C ASN A 27 16.58 14.70 8.13
N GLU A 28 17.36 15.49 8.85
CA GLU A 28 17.18 16.95 8.94
C GLU A 28 17.36 17.68 7.59
N GLU A 29 18.03 17.07 6.65
CA GLU A 29 18.24 17.57 5.29
C GLU A 29 17.19 17.05 4.31
N ASN A 30 16.13 16.38 4.80
CA ASN A 30 15.10 15.68 4.02
C ASN A 30 15.66 14.58 3.11
N ILE A 31 16.80 14.01 3.48
CA ILE A 31 17.37 12.86 2.76
C ILE A 31 16.71 11.58 3.26
N TRP A 32 16.20 10.80 2.32
CA TRP A 32 15.56 9.52 2.60
C TRP A 32 16.58 8.42 2.94
N ASN A 33 16.26 7.59 3.91
CA ASN A 33 17.11 6.47 4.34
C ASN A 33 17.04 5.24 3.42
N GLY A 34 16.22 5.27 2.37
CA GLY A 34 16.06 4.16 1.42
C GLY A 34 15.08 3.07 1.85
N LEU A 35 14.45 3.22 3.01
CA LEU A 35 13.53 2.22 3.54
C LEU A 35 12.08 2.58 3.24
N THR A 36 11.32 1.54 2.97
CA THR A 36 9.86 1.53 2.97
C THR A 36 9.41 0.68 4.12
N TYR A 37 8.42 1.14 4.85
CA TYR A 37 7.82 0.41 5.94
C TYR A 37 6.42 -0.02 5.56
N ALA A 38 5.97 -1.17 6.07
CA ALA A 38 4.60 -1.59 5.88
C ALA A 38 4.03 -2.32 7.10
N PHE A 39 2.77 -2.04 7.36
CA PHE A 39 1.87 -2.83 8.18
C PHE A 39 0.76 -3.32 7.26
N TRP A 40 0.67 -4.62 7.01
CA TRP A 40 -0.11 -5.14 5.93
C TRP A 40 -0.63 -6.56 6.14
N LEU A 41 -1.62 -6.91 5.33
CA LEU A 41 -2.24 -8.23 5.31
C LEU A 41 -1.99 -8.87 3.94
N ILE A 42 -1.73 -10.17 3.92
CA ILE A 42 -1.47 -10.90 2.69
C ILE A 42 -2.06 -12.30 2.71
N TYR A 43 -2.61 -12.70 1.57
CA TYR A 43 -2.76 -14.09 1.17
C TYR A 43 -2.11 -14.31 -0.18
N GLN A 44 -1.37 -15.37 -0.31
CA GLN A 44 -0.83 -15.82 -1.59
C GLN A 44 -0.69 -17.33 -1.62
N ASP A 45 -0.98 -17.94 -2.77
CA ASP A 45 -0.56 -19.28 -3.05
C ASP A 45 0.85 -19.31 -3.66
N ASP A 46 1.42 -20.51 -3.82
CA ASP A 46 2.77 -20.70 -4.32
C ASP A 46 3.00 -20.14 -5.73
N HIS A 47 1.96 -20.11 -6.56
CA HIS A 47 2.01 -19.55 -7.90
C HIS A 47 1.92 -18.02 -7.89
N ALA A 48 1.05 -17.46 -7.05
CA ALA A 48 0.80 -16.04 -6.99
C ALA A 48 2.07 -15.23 -6.68
N TRP A 49 2.94 -15.74 -5.83
CA TRP A 49 4.19 -15.06 -5.50
C TRP A 49 5.05 -14.77 -6.72
N ASN A 50 5.25 -15.76 -7.58
CA ASN A 50 6.11 -15.63 -8.75
C ASN A 50 5.49 -14.81 -9.88
N PHE A 51 4.18 -14.80 -9.99
CA PHE A 51 3.46 -14.25 -11.13
C PHE A 51 2.58 -13.03 -10.81
N ARG A 52 2.48 -12.62 -9.54
CA ARG A 52 1.59 -11.53 -9.11
C ARG A 52 1.78 -10.19 -9.82
N ARG A 53 2.91 -9.99 -10.46
CA ARG A 53 3.24 -8.77 -11.20
C ARG A 53 3.53 -9.00 -12.68
N THR A 54 3.24 -10.18 -13.19
CA THR A 54 3.38 -10.44 -14.63
C THR A 54 2.07 -10.19 -15.35
N SER A 55 2.15 -9.59 -16.52
CA SER A 55 0.97 -9.24 -17.32
C SER A 55 0.23 -10.44 -17.93
N THR A 56 0.83 -11.61 -17.92
CA THR A 56 0.34 -12.78 -18.69
C THR A 56 -0.33 -13.84 -17.84
N ALA A 57 -0.18 -13.79 -16.54
CA ALA A 57 -0.61 -14.88 -15.67
C ALA A 57 -1.52 -14.44 -14.52
N GLY A 58 -2.18 -13.31 -14.65
CA GLY A 58 -3.04 -12.78 -13.61
C GLY A 58 -2.29 -12.26 -12.37
N GLY A 59 -0.97 -12.20 -12.40
CA GLY A 59 -0.16 -11.73 -11.28
C GLY A 59 -0.25 -10.23 -11.06
N GLY A 60 -1.34 -9.73 -10.55
CA GLY A 60 -1.64 -8.31 -10.38
C GLY A 60 -2.42 -7.71 -11.54
N TYR A 61 -2.64 -8.48 -12.60
CA TYR A 61 -3.32 -8.04 -13.80
C TYR A 61 -4.40 -9.05 -14.19
N ILE A 62 -5.49 -8.56 -14.73
CA ILE A 62 -6.54 -9.38 -15.33
C ILE A 62 -6.24 -9.53 -16.81
N ASP A 63 -6.24 -10.74 -17.30
CA ASP A 63 -6.30 -10.98 -18.73
C ASP A 63 -7.75 -10.86 -19.21
N LYS A 64 -8.04 -9.84 -20.01
CA LYS A 64 -9.39 -9.60 -20.58
C LYS A 64 -9.91 -10.77 -21.41
N GLY A 65 -9.05 -11.63 -21.93
CA GLY A 65 -9.43 -12.81 -22.69
C GLY A 65 -10.07 -13.93 -21.86
N ASP A 66 -9.88 -13.88 -20.58
CA ASP A 66 -10.25 -14.97 -19.67
C ASP A 66 -11.51 -14.68 -18.82
N ASP A 67 -11.93 -13.43 -18.74
CA ASP A 67 -13.11 -12.98 -17.98
C ASP A 67 -14.47 -13.51 -18.50
N SER A 68 -14.47 -14.21 -19.62
CA SER A 68 -15.71 -14.57 -20.28
C SER A 68 -16.41 -15.81 -19.71
N LYS A 69 -15.82 -16.53 -18.78
CA LYS A 69 -16.27 -17.90 -18.49
C LYS A 69 -16.91 -18.11 -17.12
N ASP A 70 -16.62 -17.31 -16.12
CA ASP A 70 -17.25 -17.43 -14.80
C ASP A 70 -17.23 -16.10 -14.03
N PRO A 71 -18.40 -15.49 -13.76
CA PRO A 71 -18.47 -14.25 -12.98
C PRO A 71 -18.12 -14.41 -11.49
N LEU A 72 -18.02 -15.63 -10.99
CA LEU A 72 -17.58 -15.96 -9.63
C LEU A 72 -16.14 -16.48 -9.62
N ARG A 73 -15.46 -16.33 -10.71
CA ARG A 73 -14.20 -16.95 -10.96
C ARG A 73 -13.14 -16.53 -9.97
N HIS A 74 -12.61 -17.52 -9.30
CA HIS A 74 -11.28 -17.48 -8.75
C HIS A 74 -10.28 -17.54 -9.91
N THR A 75 -9.38 -16.61 -9.99
CA THR A 75 -8.22 -16.76 -10.87
C THR A 75 -7.45 -18.01 -10.44
N ASP A 76 -6.75 -18.66 -11.35
CA ASP A 76 -5.87 -19.78 -10.99
C ASP A 76 -4.77 -19.35 -9.99
N TYR A 77 -4.59 -18.05 -9.79
CA TYR A 77 -3.66 -17.43 -8.87
C TYR A 77 -4.43 -16.61 -7.84
N HIS A 78 -4.44 -17.11 -6.61
CA HIS A 78 -5.09 -16.44 -5.51
C HIS A 78 -4.08 -15.55 -4.78
N TYR A 79 -4.24 -14.24 -4.92
CA TYR A 79 -3.43 -13.23 -4.25
C TYR A 79 -4.33 -12.12 -3.71
N SER A 80 -4.11 -11.74 -2.46
CA SER A 80 -4.79 -10.63 -1.82
C SER A 80 -3.84 -9.87 -0.92
N GLU A 81 -3.96 -8.55 -0.91
CA GLU A 81 -3.10 -7.64 -0.14
C GLU A 81 -3.91 -6.44 0.34
N ILE A 82 -3.74 -6.08 1.61
CA ILE A 82 -4.30 -4.87 2.21
C ILE A 82 -3.19 -4.20 3.01
N ASP A 83 -2.77 -2.99 2.59
CA ASP A 83 -1.55 -2.38 3.10
C ASP A 83 -1.77 -1.00 3.72
N ILE A 84 -0.94 -0.69 4.72
CA ILE A 84 -0.41 0.64 4.96
C ILE A 84 1.08 0.57 4.65
N GLU A 85 1.48 1.09 3.50
CA GLU A 85 2.87 1.30 3.17
C GLU A 85 3.27 2.74 3.53
N ILE A 86 4.49 2.92 4.00
CA ILE A 86 5.05 4.21 4.34
C ILE A 86 6.23 4.46 3.43
N VAL A 87 6.06 5.39 2.51
CA VAL A 87 7.02 5.64 1.43
C VAL A 87 7.37 7.12 1.33
N LYS A 88 8.56 7.42 0.83
CA LYS A 88 8.86 8.78 0.36
C LYS A 88 8.34 8.93 -1.07
N ALA A 89 7.36 9.78 -1.27
CA ALA A 89 6.74 9.98 -2.57
C ALA A 89 6.11 11.38 -2.70
N SER A 90 5.80 11.76 -3.94
CA SER A 90 4.95 12.91 -4.21
C SER A 90 3.53 12.66 -3.70
N GLN A 91 2.90 13.71 -3.15
CA GLN A 91 1.46 13.68 -2.81
C GLN A 91 0.58 13.55 -4.05
N TYR A 92 1.08 13.91 -5.23
CA TYR A 92 0.33 13.85 -6.47
C TYR A 92 0.53 12.52 -7.18
N TRP A 93 -0.48 12.11 -7.95
CA TRP A 93 -0.37 11.00 -8.86
C TRP A 93 0.31 11.44 -10.14
N PRO A 94 1.33 10.72 -10.64
CA PRO A 94 2.04 11.13 -11.83
C PRO A 94 1.16 11.01 -13.07
N ASN A 95 1.17 12.05 -13.89
CA ASN A 95 0.42 12.10 -15.16
C ASN A 95 0.98 11.16 -16.24
N TRP A 96 2.14 10.54 -16.03
CA TRP A 96 2.76 9.65 -17.03
C TRP A 96 1.88 8.45 -17.39
N PHE A 97 0.94 8.13 -16.53
CA PHE A 97 -0.04 7.10 -16.78
C PHE A 97 -0.95 7.44 -17.97
N TYR A 98 -1.39 8.69 -18.05
CA TYR A 98 -2.23 9.18 -19.15
C TYR A 98 -1.42 9.67 -20.35
N ASN A 99 -0.17 10.00 -20.13
CA ASN A 99 0.69 10.63 -21.11
C ASN A 99 2.09 9.99 -21.04
N LYS A 100 2.38 9.07 -21.97
CA LYS A 100 3.71 8.43 -22.09
C LYS A 100 4.88 9.41 -22.24
N LEU A 101 4.59 10.71 -22.37
CA LEU A 101 5.56 11.79 -22.59
C LEU A 101 6.04 12.46 -21.30
N VAL A 102 5.56 12.05 -20.14
CA VAL A 102 5.85 12.79 -18.91
C VAL A 102 6.97 12.12 -18.10
N GLN A 103 8.10 11.81 -18.73
CA GLN A 103 9.34 11.54 -18.00
C GLN A 103 9.77 12.77 -17.17
N GLY A 104 9.43 13.99 -17.61
CA GLY A 104 9.73 15.23 -16.88
C GLY A 104 8.90 15.40 -15.61
N SER A 105 7.65 14.99 -15.57
CA SER A 105 6.79 15.15 -14.39
C SER A 105 7.18 14.25 -13.24
N LYS A 106 7.72 13.07 -13.49
CA LYS A 106 8.31 12.23 -12.43
C LYS A 106 9.37 13.00 -11.62
N THR A 107 10.22 13.73 -12.32
CA THR A 107 11.30 14.51 -11.70
C THR A 107 10.77 15.77 -11.04
N GLU A 108 9.77 16.41 -11.60
CA GLU A 108 9.14 17.61 -11.04
C GLU A 108 8.27 17.27 -9.85
N ASP A 109 7.46 16.22 -9.93
CA ASP A 109 6.66 15.71 -8.81
C ASP A 109 7.54 15.35 -7.62
N ALA A 110 8.68 14.73 -7.86
CA ALA A 110 9.59 14.35 -6.80
C ALA A 110 10.40 15.53 -6.23
N LYS A 111 10.67 16.56 -7.02
CA LYS A 111 11.29 17.81 -6.53
C LYS A 111 10.33 18.64 -5.70
N LEU A 112 9.03 18.58 -5.99
CA LEU A 112 7.99 19.34 -5.29
C LEU A 112 7.69 18.76 -3.91
N ASN A 113 8.02 17.48 -3.66
CA ASN A 113 7.65 16.82 -2.43
C ASN A 113 8.70 15.83 -1.95
N SER A 114 9.34 16.21 -0.88
CA SER A 114 10.15 15.33 -0.03
C SER A 114 9.32 14.67 1.08
N ASP A 115 8.00 14.65 0.95
CA ASP A 115 7.10 14.24 2.02
C ASP A 115 7.02 12.73 2.14
N VAL A 116 6.66 12.28 3.32
CA VAL A 116 6.34 10.90 3.61
C VAL A 116 4.85 10.69 3.34
N MET A 117 4.50 9.58 2.71
CA MET A 117 3.13 9.20 2.39
C MET A 117 2.76 7.89 3.04
N PHE A 118 1.56 7.82 3.58
CA PHE A 118 0.85 6.56 3.73
C PHE A 118 0.24 6.18 2.39
N CYS A 119 0.58 5.01 1.89
CA CYS A 119 -0.06 4.39 0.75
C CYS A 119 -0.96 3.27 1.25
N CYS A 120 -2.27 3.51 1.24
CA CYS A 120 -3.27 2.53 1.62
C CYS A 120 -3.71 1.79 0.37
N THR A 121 -3.31 0.54 0.25
CA THR A 121 -3.57 -0.28 -0.94
C THR A 121 -4.50 -1.43 -0.60
N ASN A 122 -5.41 -1.72 -1.51
CA ASN A 122 -6.13 -2.98 -1.56
C ASN A 122 -5.93 -3.64 -2.92
N TRP A 123 -5.62 -4.92 -2.89
CA TRP A 123 -5.39 -5.72 -4.07
C TRP A 123 -5.98 -7.12 -3.88
N ASP A 124 -6.92 -7.50 -4.72
CA ASP A 124 -7.48 -8.83 -4.70
C ASP A 124 -7.64 -9.39 -6.12
N LEU A 125 -7.09 -10.56 -6.35
CA LEU A 125 -7.19 -11.27 -7.63
C LEU A 125 -8.31 -12.30 -7.65
N ALA A 126 -8.86 -12.65 -6.50
CA ALA A 126 -9.78 -13.78 -6.37
C ALA A 126 -11.24 -13.38 -6.58
N THR A 127 -11.62 -12.17 -6.21
CA THR A 127 -13.01 -11.74 -6.28
C THR A 127 -13.34 -10.98 -7.55
N ARG A 128 -14.63 -10.88 -7.83
CA ARG A 128 -15.15 -10.16 -9.00
C ARG A 128 -14.81 -8.67 -8.93
N GLU A 129 -14.59 -8.09 -10.10
CA GLU A 129 -14.44 -6.65 -10.24
C GLU A 129 -15.66 -5.88 -9.75
N PRO A 130 -15.44 -4.77 -9.04
CA PRO A 130 -16.52 -3.92 -8.53
C PRO A 130 -17.22 -3.15 -9.65
N SER A 131 -18.38 -2.59 -9.35
CA SER A 131 -19.21 -1.88 -10.34
C SER A 131 -18.58 -0.60 -10.89
N LYS A 132 -17.70 0.04 -10.10
CA LYS A 132 -16.99 1.27 -10.48
C LYS A 132 -15.50 1.01 -10.80
N PHE A 133 -15.20 -0.17 -11.30
CA PHE A 133 -13.86 -0.51 -11.72
C PHE A 133 -13.43 0.29 -12.94
N SER A 134 -12.40 1.11 -12.78
CA SER A 134 -11.83 1.87 -13.89
C SER A 134 -10.36 2.17 -13.64
N ALA A 135 -9.58 2.28 -14.72
CA ALA A 135 -8.23 2.82 -14.62
C ALA A 135 -8.27 4.33 -14.31
N GLY A 136 -7.21 4.82 -13.71
CA GLY A 136 -7.07 6.22 -13.35
C GLY A 136 -7.53 6.53 -11.94
N ILE A 137 -7.91 7.78 -11.72
CA ILE A 137 -8.27 8.32 -10.41
C ILE A 137 -9.77 8.14 -10.17
N SER A 138 -10.11 7.65 -8.98
CA SER A 138 -11.45 7.59 -8.44
C SER A 138 -11.52 8.35 -7.12
N ASN A 139 -12.58 9.14 -6.92
CA ASN A 139 -12.85 9.79 -5.64
C ASN A 139 -13.86 8.94 -4.86
N ILE A 140 -13.43 8.45 -3.71
CA ILE A 140 -14.21 7.55 -2.86
C ILE A 140 -14.72 8.34 -1.65
N PRO A 141 -16.05 8.58 -1.56
CA PRO A 141 -16.61 9.33 -0.45
C PRO A 141 -16.64 8.50 0.84
N TYR A 142 -16.27 9.12 1.94
CA TYR A 142 -16.40 8.55 3.28
C TYR A 142 -16.65 9.65 4.31
N MET A 143 -17.80 9.61 4.97
CA MET A 143 -18.25 10.68 5.89
C MET A 143 -18.27 12.05 5.19
N ASP A 144 -17.48 13.00 5.67
CA ASP A 144 -17.34 14.37 5.18
C ASP A 144 -16.13 14.58 4.27
N LYS A 145 -15.46 13.50 3.86
CA LYS A 145 -14.26 13.53 3.03
C LYS A 145 -14.41 12.71 1.76
N GLU A 146 -13.55 13.00 0.80
CA GLU A 146 -13.29 12.14 -0.35
C GLU A 146 -11.83 11.70 -0.34
N TYR A 147 -11.59 10.42 -0.67
CA TYR A 147 -10.26 9.85 -0.80
C TYR A 147 -9.96 9.62 -2.28
N GLU A 148 -8.92 10.26 -2.78
CA GLU A 148 -8.44 10.05 -4.13
C GLU A 148 -7.66 8.76 -4.20
N ALA A 149 -8.15 7.82 -5.00
CA ALA A 149 -7.55 6.51 -5.20
C ALA A 149 -7.13 6.32 -6.65
N MET A 150 -5.98 5.72 -6.87
CA MET A 150 -5.40 5.49 -8.19
C MET A 150 -5.34 4.01 -8.54
N ARG A 151 -5.79 3.70 -9.74
CA ARG A 151 -5.59 2.40 -10.41
C ARG A 151 -4.73 2.61 -11.66
N TRP A 152 -3.59 1.93 -11.71
CA TRP A 152 -2.58 2.16 -12.74
C TRP A 152 -3.01 1.82 -14.18
N THR A 153 -3.73 0.73 -14.35
CA THR A 153 -4.26 0.29 -15.64
C THR A 153 -5.59 -0.42 -15.45
N GLU A 154 -6.34 -0.63 -16.53
CA GLU A 154 -7.56 -1.43 -16.47
C GLU A 154 -7.29 -2.89 -16.06
N LEU A 155 -6.09 -3.40 -16.31
CA LEU A 155 -5.71 -4.77 -15.98
C LEU A 155 -5.18 -4.92 -14.55
N TYR A 156 -4.67 -3.85 -13.95
CA TYR A 156 -4.07 -3.87 -12.62
C TYR A 156 -5.13 -3.70 -11.54
N LYS A 157 -5.39 -4.74 -10.76
CA LYS A 157 -6.47 -4.74 -9.76
C LYS A 157 -6.21 -3.91 -8.51
N ALA A 158 -4.96 -3.62 -8.20
CA ALA A 158 -4.67 -2.82 -7.02
C ALA A 158 -5.21 -1.40 -7.15
N LEU A 159 -5.80 -0.93 -6.07
CA LEU A 159 -6.26 0.45 -5.91
C LEU A 159 -5.55 1.04 -4.70
N THR A 160 -4.96 2.22 -4.85
CA THR A 160 -4.14 2.84 -3.82
C THR A 160 -4.57 4.27 -3.55
N ILE A 161 -4.65 4.62 -2.26
CA ILE A 161 -4.84 5.98 -1.75
C ILE A 161 -3.51 6.46 -1.17
N LYS A 162 -3.14 7.72 -1.44
CA LYS A 162 -2.01 8.39 -0.80
C LYS A 162 -2.50 9.44 0.19
N SER A 163 -1.97 9.40 1.40
CA SER A 163 -2.22 10.39 2.43
C SER A 163 -0.89 10.92 2.98
N PRO A 164 -0.65 12.24 2.96
CA PRO A 164 0.59 12.80 3.49
C PRO A 164 0.67 12.60 4.99
N VAL A 165 1.87 12.35 5.48
CA VAL A 165 2.16 12.19 6.89
C VAL A 165 3.40 12.99 7.29
N SER A 166 3.40 13.52 8.50
CA SER A 166 4.58 14.19 9.04
C SER A 166 5.67 13.17 9.41
N ASN A 167 6.91 13.44 8.99
CA ASN A 167 8.08 12.66 9.40
C ASN A 167 8.30 12.67 10.94
N GLU A 168 7.66 13.63 11.64
CA GLU A 168 7.78 13.77 13.11
C GLU A 168 7.20 12.56 13.86
N ILE A 169 6.18 11.88 13.32
CA ILE A 169 5.58 10.71 13.99
C ILE A 169 6.60 9.59 14.21
N PHE A 170 7.65 9.50 13.38
CA PHE A 170 8.70 8.48 13.50
C PHE A 170 9.75 8.83 14.55
N LYS A 171 9.71 10.04 15.13
CA LYS A 171 10.52 10.42 16.29
C LYS A 171 9.89 9.96 17.59
N GLU A 172 8.59 9.69 17.60
CA GLU A 172 7.89 9.15 18.75
C GLU A 172 8.35 7.73 19.08
N ASP A 173 8.11 7.30 20.31
CA ASP A 173 8.48 5.94 20.75
C ASP A 173 7.68 4.86 20.04
N TYR A 174 6.46 5.17 19.61
CA TYR A 174 5.58 4.33 18.81
C TYR A 174 4.43 5.14 18.22
N TYR A 175 3.77 4.53 17.25
CA TYR A 175 2.51 5.01 16.69
C TYR A 175 1.59 3.81 16.45
N TYR A 176 0.29 4.03 16.37
CA TYR A 176 -0.68 2.98 16.07
C TYR A 176 -1.06 3.02 14.60
N TYR A 177 -1.10 1.86 14.00
CA TYR A 177 -1.52 1.61 12.63
C TYR A 177 -2.65 0.60 12.66
N GLU A 178 -3.79 0.90 12.03
CA GLU A 178 -4.96 0.03 12.05
C GLU A 178 -5.52 -0.16 10.65
N ILE A 179 -5.82 -1.43 10.35
CA ILE A 179 -6.60 -1.86 9.18
C ILE A 179 -7.89 -2.47 9.73
N GLU A 180 -9.03 -1.80 9.52
CA GLU A 180 -10.33 -2.38 9.78
C GLU A 180 -10.87 -2.93 8.46
N TRP A 181 -10.88 -4.24 8.36
CA TRP A 181 -11.30 -4.97 7.16
C TRP A 181 -12.64 -5.65 7.43
N ARG A 182 -13.65 -5.24 6.67
CA ARG A 182 -15.03 -5.74 6.71
C ARG A 182 -15.40 -6.40 5.38
N PRO A 183 -16.53 -7.14 5.31
CA PRO A 183 -16.92 -7.80 4.06
C PRO A 183 -17.07 -6.90 2.83
N ASN A 184 -17.39 -5.63 3.04
CA ASN A 184 -17.70 -4.67 1.96
C ASN A 184 -16.87 -3.39 1.99
N GLU A 185 -15.96 -3.24 2.95
CA GLU A 185 -15.15 -2.03 3.09
C GLU A 185 -13.84 -2.27 3.84
N ILE A 186 -12.88 -1.38 3.61
CA ILE A 186 -11.62 -1.32 4.35
C ILE A 186 -11.39 0.12 4.80
N ILE A 187 -11.03 0.28 6.06
CA ILE A 187 -10.74 1.58 6.68
C ILE A 187 -9.33 1.53 7.27
N TRP A 188 -8.49 2.44 6.86
CA TRP A 188 -7.14 2.58 7.42
C TRP A 188 -7.08 3.77 8.36
N ARG A 189 -6.49 3.55 9.53
CA ARG A 189 -6.33 4.59 10.56
C ARG A 189 -4.92 4.58 11.11
N VAL A 190 -4.48 5.74 11.54
CA VAL A 190 -3.22 5.91 12.28
C VAL A 190 -3.41 6.93 13.39
N GLY A 191 -2.66 6.81 14.47
CA GLY A 191 -2.76 7.76 15.60
C GLY A 191 -1.76 7.48 16.70
N PRO A 192 -1.59 8.44 17.63
CA PRO A 192 -0.72 8.28 18.80
C PRO A 192 -1.30 7.33 19.85
N SER A 193 -2.62 7.17 19.86
CA SER A 193 -3.34 6.24 20.72
C SER A 193 -4.55 5.65 19.98
N PRO A 194 -5.13 4.52 20.44
CA PRO A 194 -6.34 3.96 19.85
C PRO A 194 -7.53 4.91 19.81
N GLU A 195 -7.61 5.84 20.75
CA GLU A 195 -8.69 6.83 20.88
C GLU A 195 -8.49 8.04 19.98
N GLU A 196 -7.27 8.29 19.52
CA GLU A 196 -6.88 9.47 18.75
C GLU A 196 -6.48 9.11 17.31
N MET A 197 -7.01 8.01 16.79
CA MET A 197 -6.77 7.60 15.41
C MET A 197 -7.54 8.47 14.42
N VAL A 198 -6.87 8.81 13.33
CA VAL A 198 -7.46 9.49 12.17
C VAL A 198 -7.52 8.53 10.98
N VAL A 199 -8.57 8.67 10.18
CA VAL A 199 -8.72 7.89 8.95
C VAL A 199 -7.78 8.46 7.88
N VAL A 200 -6.92 7.61 7.34
CA VAL A 200 -5.94 7.93 6.29
C VAL A 200 -6.28 7.28 4.95
N GLY A 201 -7.21 6.34 4.93
CA GLY A 201 -7.72 5.71 3.72
C GLY A 201 -9.06 5.04 3.94
N TYR A 202 -9.85 4.96 2.87
CA TYR A 202 -11.13 4.26 2.83
C TYR A 202 -11.39 3.70 1.44
N MET A 203 -11.82 2.45 1.38
CA MET A 203 -12.28 1.81 0.15
C MET A 203 -13.49 0.94 0.44
N ASN A 204 -14.35 0.75 -0.55
CA ASN A 204 -15.49 -0.15 -0.49
C ASN A 204 -15.64 -0.98 -1.77
N ASP A 205 -16.57 -1.93 -1.74
CA ASP A 205 -16.84 -2.90 -2.79
C ASP A 205 -17.45 -2.31 -4.09
N GLU A 206 -17.75 -1.01 -4.11
CA GLU A 206 -18.11 -0.32 -5.35
C GLU A 206 -16.87 0.00 -6.21
N TYR A 207 -15.70 0.20 -5.60
CA TYR A 207 -14.47 0.67 -6.26
C TYR A 207 -13.37 -0.38 -6.33
N THR A 208 -13.33 -1.31 -5.41
CA THR A 208 -12.29 -2.33 -5.33
C THR A 208 -12.89 -3.67 -4.89
N ALA A 209 -12.30 -4.76 -5.36
CA ALA A 209 -12.65 -6.09 -4.87
C ALA A 209 -12.17 -6.25 -3.42
N ILE A 210 -13.07 -6.52 -2.49
CA ILE A 210 -12.71 -6.72 -1.08
C ILE A 210 -12.35 -8.19 -0.87
N PRO A 211 -11.13 -8.50 -0.37
CA PRO A 211 -10.73 -9.87 -0.05
C PRO A 211 -11.68 -10.56 0.93
N ASN A 212 -11.84 -11.87 0.79
CA ASN A 212 -12.70 -12.69 1.66
C ASN A 212 -12.03 -13.99 2.13
N ASN A 213 -10.73 -14.09 2.00
CA ASN A 213 -9.90 -15.23 2.39
C ASN A 213 -9.16 -14.98 3.71
N GLN A 214 -8.49 -15.97 4.23
CA GLN A 214 -7.63 -15.79 5.40
C GLN A 214 -6.34 -15.09 5.01
N MET A 215 -6.01 -14.00 5.69
CA MET A 215 -4.78 -13.24 5.43
C MET A 215 -3.88 -13.24 6.67
N LEU A 216 -2.58 -13.33 6.44
CA LEU A 216 -1.55 -13.19 7.46
C LEU A 216 -1.26 -11.70 7.66
N CYS A 217 -1.01 -11.29 8.89
CA CYS A 217 -0.59 -9.93 9.22
C CYS A 217 0.95 -9.86 9.25
N ILE A 218 1.49 -8.86 8.59
CA ILE A 218 2.94 -8.66 8.44
C ILE A 218 3.31 -7.22 8.81
N VAL A 219 4.48 -7.08 9.42
CA VAL A 219 5.19 -5.80 9.54
C VAL A 219 6.52 -5.95 8.84
N THR A 220 6.82 -5.09 7.89
CA THR A 220 8.08 -5.11 7.14
C THR A 220 8.81 -3.79 7.16
N GLN A 221 10.12 -3.91 6.98
CA GLN A 221 11.04 -2.84 6.68
C GLN A 221 11.86 -3.29 5.48
N GLU A 222 11.70 -2.58 4.36
CA GLU A 222 12.23 -2.98 3.07
C GLU A 222 13.14 -1.89 2.50
N TYR A 223 14.26 -2.30 1.92
CA TYR A 223 15.19 -1.39 1.28
C TYR A 223 14.96 -1.35 -0.23
N HIS A 224 14.67 -0.15 -0.74
CA HIS A 224 14.49 0.10 -2.15
C HIS A 224 15.53 1.12 -2.64
N TYR A 225 16.40 0.70 -3.54
CA TYR A 225 17.50 1.55 -4.06
C TYR A 225 17.24 2.09 -5.47
N SER A 226 16.16 1.67 -6.11
CA SER A 226 15.78 2.06 -7.47
C SER A 226 14.43 2.75 -7.50
N GLU A 227 14.06 3.28 -8.65
CA GLU A 227 12.70 3.79 -8.85
C GLU A 227 11.68 2.74 -8.43
N TRP A 228 10.90 3.07 -7.42
CA TRP A 228 9.84 2.22 -6.93
C TRP A 228 8.51 2.98 -6.99
N TRP A 229 7.45 2.25 -6.83
CA TRP A 229 6.11 2.79 -6.95
C TRP A 229 5.60 3.41 -5.63
N PRO A 230 4.91 4.56 -5.67
CA PRO A 230 5.01 5.57 -6.72
C PRO A 230 6.44 6.04 -6.88
N PRO A 231 6.88 6.46 -8.07
CA PRO A 231 8.28 6.66 -8.34
C PRO A 231 8.93 7.59 -7.33
N VAL A 232 9.89 7.06 -6.63
CA VAL A 232 10.75 7.82 -5.73
C VAL A 232 11.95 8.27 -6.55
N VAL A 233 12.18 9.56 -6.62
CA VAL A 233 13.34 10.08 -7.32
C VAL A 233 14.53 10.03 -6.39
N PHE A 234 15.50 9.20 -6.79
CA PHE A 234 16.84 9.26 -6.26
C PHE A 234 17.63 10.28 -7.05
N GLU A 235 18.21 11.25 -6.41
CA GLU A 235 19.29 12.01 -7.05
C GLU A 235 20.44 11.04 -7.33
N GLN A 236 20.48 10.54 -8.57
CA GLN A 236 21.60 9.78 -9.15
C GLN A 236 22.10 8.57 -8.36
N GLY A 237 21.21 7.81 -7.75
CA GLY A 237 21.58 6.55 -7.10
C GLY A 237 22.32 6.69 -5.76
N LEU A 238 22.33 7.87 -5.18
CA LEU A 238 22.96 8.12 -3.90
C LEU A 238 21.93 8.03 -2.76
N ILE A 239 21.43 6.84 -2.51
CA ILE A 239 20.82 6.57 -1.21
C ILE A 239 21.98 6.45 -0.22
N PRO A 240 22.05 7.32 0.79
CA PRO A 240 23.10 7.20 1.78
C PRO A 240 22.89 5.91 2.57
N TYR A 241 23.84 4.99 2.48
CA TYR A 241 23.87 3.87 3.40
C TYR A 241 24.05 4.42 4.82
N ASN A 242 23.13 4.05 5.69
CA ASN A 242 23.27 4.39 7.10
C ASN A 242 24.52 3.70 7.65
N LYS A 243 25.32 4.47 8.37
CA LYS A 243 26.54 3.94 9.02
C LYS A 243 26.24 3.18 10.31
N THR A 244 24.98 3.21 10.74
CA THR A 244 24.49 2.57 11.96
C THR A 244 23.28 1.71 11.63
N ASP A 245 23.00 0.72 12.45
CA ASP A 245 21.80 -0.08 12.34
C ASP A 245 20.55 0.80 12.43
N ILE A 246 19.56 0.52 11.61
CA ILE A 246 18.25 1.16 11.63
C ILE A 246 17.30 0.18 12.30
N GLU A 247 16.81 0.55 13.48
CA GLU A 247 16.00 -0.32 14.32
C GLU A 247 14.55 0.15 14.34
N GLY A 248 13.63 -0.74 13.92
CA GLY A 248 12.20 -0.65 14.19
C GLY A 248 11.82 -1.55 15.37
N LYS A 249 10.66 -1.28 15.99
CA LYS A 249 10.13 -2.10 17.11
C LYS A 249 8.65 -2.37 16.91
N VAL A 250 8.26 -3.61 17.07
CA VAL A 250 6.86 -4.00 17.19
C VAL A 250 6.58 -4.34 18.64
N TYR A 251 5.75 -3.52 19.28
CA TYR A 251 5.39 -3.70 20.69
C TYR A 251 4.21 -4.64 20.85
N GLU A 252 3.22 -4.50 19.95
CA GLU A 252 1.99 -5.26 20.03
C GLU A 252 1.32 -5.33 18.66
N ILE A 253 0.65 -6.45 18.40
CA ILE A 253 -0.33 -6.60 17.33
C ILE A 253 -1.60 -7.19 17.96
N VAL A 254 -2.72 -6.48 17.81
CA VAL A 254 -4.04 -6.90 18.27
C VAL A 254 -4.91 -7.18 17.06
N ILE A 255 -5.62 -8.30 17.07
CA ILE A 255 -6.59 -8.69 16.04
C ILE A 255 -7.92 -8.96 16.75
N GLU A 256 -8.96 -8.17 16.39
CA GLU A 256 -10.31 -8.21 17.00
C GLU A 256 -11.38 -8.52 15.96
#